data_5244da7a5ff6f7364cbb524dc4f15fa4
#
_entry.id   5244da7a5ff6f7364cbb524dc4f15fa4
#
_cell.length_a   1.000
_cell.length_b   1.000
_cell.length_c   1.000
_cell.angle_alpha   90.00
_cell.angle_beta   90.00
_cell.angle_gamma   90.00
#
_symmetry.space_group_name_H-M   'P 1'
#
loop_
_entity.id
_entity.type
_entity.pdbx_description
1 polymer ?
#
loop_
_entity_poly.entity_id
_entity_poly.type
_entity_poly.pdbx_seq_one_letter_code
_entity_poly.pdbx_strand_id
1 'polypeptide(L)'
;MAWEIVDKSVTCDNCDTVTFSFLSNLQRATHPVLLESLYVSVFQTVKYFVDCRCPEMMLVLLVIRQLLSIFGMAMETRTLYNDFPTFLKRFFPGKVQKISLNAGFTCPNRDGTVGYGGCTYCNNQTFNPEYCRTEKTVAVQLEEGKRFFAHKYPEMKYLAYFQAYTNTYGELEALKRKYEEALAVDDVVGLVIGTRPDCMPDALLDYLETLAKGTFVLVEYGIESTLDRTLRRINRGHTWQAAMDAVERTAARGLPVGGHVILGLPGESREDMLGQAADISRLPLDTLKLHQLQLIRGTRMAREYEERPEDFHLFDDVDEYIALVVDYIQRLRPDLVLERFVSQSPKELLIAPDWGLKNYEFNHRLQKRMKELDAWQGKLYNQ
;
A
#
# COMPACT_ATOMS: atom_id res chain seq x y z
N MET A 1 40.57 12.42 6.04
CA MET A 1 41.42 13.17 5.10
C MET A 1 40.79 14.52 4.91
N ALA A 2 41.48 15.58 5.34
CA ALA A 2 41.04 16.97 5.16
C ALA A 2 41.44 17.41 3.75
N TRP A 3 40.47 17.93 3.01
CA TRP A 3 40.71 18.51 1.69
C TRP A 3 40.91 20.01 1.87
N GLU A 4 42.05 20.54 1.40
CA GLU A 4 42.31 21.98 1.36
C GLU A 4 41.50 22.63 0.23
N ILE A 5 41.13 23.89 0.46
CA ILE A 5 40.50 24.73 -0.58
C ILE A 5 41.60 25.05 -1.60
N VAL A 6 41.42 24.61 -2.82
CA VAL A 6 42.31 24.98 -3.93
C VAL A 6 41.49 25.89 -4.83
N ASP A 7 41.80 27.20 -4.78
CA ASP A 7 41.33 28.16 -5.78
C ASP A 7 42.05 27.88 -7.09
N LYS A 8 41.34 27.45 -8.11
CA LYS A 8 41.85 27.36 -9.47
C LYS A 8 41.16 28.39 -10.33
N SER A 9 41.96 29.26 -10.92
CA SER A 9 41.55 30.19 -11.98
C SER A 9 41.86 29.56 -13.34
N VAL A 10 40.89 29.55 -14.23
CA VAL A 10 41.08 29.18 -15.64
C VAL A 10 40.95 30.46 -16.46
N THR A 11 41.98 30.82 -17.18
CA THR A 11 42.00 31.95 -18.14
C THR A 11 41.84 31.40 -19.55
N CYS A 12 40.90 31.95 -20.30
CA CYS A 12 40.74 31.67 -21.71
C CYS A 12 41.05 32.95 -22.49
N ASP A 13 41.75 32.84 -23.60
CA ASP A 13 42.19 34.00 -24.41
C ASP A 13 41.04 34.89 -24.92
N ASN A 14 39.80 34.44 -24.82
CA ASN A 14 38.59 35.14 -25.29
C ASN A 14 37.55 35.44 -24.20
N CYS A 15 37.83 35.19 -22.92
CA CYS A 15 36.89 35.42 -21.82
C CYS A 15 37.59 35.99 -20.59
N ASP A 16 36.89 36.80 -19.79
CA ASP A 16 37.39 37.27 -18.51
C ASP A 16 37.71 36.09 -17.57
N THR A 17 38.73 36.28 -16.71
CA THR A 17 39.17 35.29 -15.73
C THR A 17 38.02 34.89 -14.79
N VAL A 18 37.62 33.62 -14.79
CA VAL A 18 36.63 33.10 -13.88
C VAL A 18 37.30 32.31 -12.77
N THR A 19 37.14 32.75 -11.54
CA THR A 19 37.68 32.08 -10.36
C THR A 19 36.65 31.13 -9.77
N PHE A 20 37.03 29.86 -9.62
CA PHE A 20 36.19 28.84 -9.01
C PHE A 20 36.64 28.56 -7.57
N SER A 21 35.81 28.84 -6.60
CA SER A 21 36.01 28.40 -5.21
C SER A 21 35.24 27.08 -4.97
N PHE A 22 35.98 25.99 -4.83
CA PHE A 22 35.38 24.70 -4.45
C PHE A 22 35.36 24.58 -2.93
N LEU A 23 34.18 24.41 -2.36
CA LEU A 23 34.02 24.15 -0.93
C LEU A 23 34.54 22.74 -0.60
N SER A 24 35.60 22.69 0.21
CA SER A 24 36.35 21.48 0.59
C SER A 24 35.66 20.58 1.62
N ASN A 25 34.40 20.82 1.98
CA ASN A 25 33.68 20.06 3.01
C ASN A 25 32.35 19.49 2.52
N LEU A 26 32.41 18.64 1.52
CA LEU A 26 31.21 17.88 1.02
C LEU A 26 30.69 16.83 1.99
N GLN A 27 31.46 16.43 3.00
CA GLN A 27 31.04 15.43 3.99
C GLN A 27 30.01 15.91 5.04
N ARG A 28 29.66 17.21 5.05
CA ARG A 28 28.66 17.79 5.97
C ARG A 28 27.44 18.41 5.28
N ALA A 29 27.33 18.34 3.97
CA ALA A 29 26.20 18.90 3.23
C ALA A 29 25.05 17.88 3.19
N THR A 30 24.44 17.57 4.34
CA THR A 30 23.22 16.78 4.43
C THR A 30 21.94 17.62 4.35
N HIS A 31 22.07 18.94 4.15
CA HIS A 31 20.91 19.84 4.17
C HIS A 31 20.41 20.13 2.74
N PRO A 32 19.12 19.90 2.42
CA PRO A 32 18.56 20.06 1.08
C PRO A 32 18.75 21.46 0.47
N VAL A 33 18.69 22.51 1.28
CA VAL A 33 18.83 23.91 0.85
C VAL A 33 20.23 24.23 0.31
N LEU A 34 21.27 23.59 0.86
CA LEU A 34 22.65 23.75 0.37
C LEU A 34 22.85 23.04 -0.98
N LEU A 35 22.16 21.92 -1.20
CA LEU A 35 22.21 21.17 -2.46
C LEU A 35 21.49 21.91 -3.59
N GLU A 36 20.33 22.56 -3.33
CA GLU A 36 19.65 23.40 -4.33
C GLU A 36 20.47 24.61 -4.73
N SER A 37 21.13 25.28 -3.77
CA SER A 37 21.99 26.42 -4.05
C SER A 37 23.22 26.02 -4.88
N LEU A 38 23.80 24.83 -4.64
CA LEU A 38 24.90 24.29 -5.41
C LEU A 38 24.46 23.92 -6.83
N TYR A 39 23.26 23.31 -6.98
CA TYR A 39 22.70 22.96 -8.27
C TYR A 39 22.44 24.19 -9.15
N VAL A 40 21.84 25.24 -8.59
CA VAL A 40 21.61 26.52 -9.29
C VAL A 40 22.92 27.18 -9.70
N SER A 41 23.93 27.17 -8.83
CA SER A 41 25.24 27.72 -9.11
C SER A 41 25.98 26.95 -10.24
N VAL A 42 25.95 25.62 -10.20
CA VAL A 42 26.52 24.77 -11.26
C VAL A 42 25.79 24.97 -12.58
N PHE A 43 24.46 25.08 -12.55
CA PHE A 43 23.67 25.26 -13.78
C PHE A 43 23.88 26.62 -14.44
N GLN A 44 24.01 27.68 -13.66
CA GLN A 44 24.36 29.02 -14.15
C GLN A 44 25.76 29.06 -14.73
N THR A 45 26.73 28.39 -14.09
CA THR A 45 28.10 28.29 -14.56
C THR A 45 28.20 27.52 -15.88
N VAL A 46 27.48 26.37 -16.00
CA VAL A 46 27.39 25.58 -17.25
C VAL A 46 26.81 26.41 -18.39
N LYS A 47 25.73 27.17 -18.12
CA LYS A 47 25.08 28.01 -19.14
C LYS A 47 26.02 29.10 -19.68
N TYR A 48 26.80 29.71 -18.80
CA TYR A 48 27.78 30.74 -19.18
C TYR A 48 28.91 30.17 -20.09
N PHE A 49 29.39 28.95 -19.79
CA PHE A 49 30.46 28.31 -20.55
C PHE A 49 29.99 27.73 -21.91
N VAL A 50 28.72 27.32 -22.04
CA VAL A 50 28.16 26.82 -23.31
C VAL A 50 28.20 27.90 -24.38
N ASP A 51 28.06 29.18 -24.00
CA ASP A 51 28.09 30.31 -24.92
C ASP A 51 29.50 30.67 -25.40
N CYS A 52 30.57 30.24 -24.71
CA CYS A 52 31.96 30.64 -24.98
C CYS A 52 32.77 29.72 -25.92
N ARG A 53 32.29 28.57 -26.34
CA ARG A 53 32.95 27.60 -27.26
C ARG A 53 34.42 27.27 -26.94
N CYS A 54 34.81 27.16 -25.67
CA CYS A 54 36.18 26.87 -25.25
C CYS A 54 36.51 25.37 -25.31
N PRO A 55 37.66 24.92 -25.91
CA PRO A 55 38.02 23.51 -26.03
C PRO A 55 38.22 22.78 -24.68
N GLU A 56 38.67 23.50 -23.65
CA GLU A 56 38.86 22.96 -22.30
C GLU A 56 37.56 22.67 -21.58
N MET A 57 36.43 23.13 -22.12
CA MET A 57 35.09 22.93 -21.63
C MET A 57 34.68 21.46 -21.63
N MET A 58 35.16 20.64 -22.55
CA MET A 58 34.93 19.21 -22.57
C MET A 58 35.38 18.51 -21.29
N LEU A 59 36.54 18.96 -20.74
CA LEU A 59 37.07 18.40 -19.50
C LEU A 59 36.22 18.80 -18.28
N VAL A 60 35.81 20.06 -18.22
CA VAL A 60 34.93 20.60 -17.16
C VAL A 60 33.56 19.94 -17.21
N LEU A 61 32.97 19.77 -18.40
CA LEU A 61 31.68 19.07 -18.59
C LEU A 61 31.78 17.59 -18.23
N LEU A 62 32.89 16.91 -18.53
CA LEU A 62 33.15 15.53 -18.13
C LEU A 62 33.28 15.39 -16.62
N VAL A 63 33.99 16.29 -15.95
CA VAL A 63 34.13 16.32 -14.49
C VAL A 63 32.76 16.60 -13.82
N ILE A 64 32.01 17.60 -14.34
CA ILE A 64 30.66 17.89 -13.85
C ILE A 64 29.73 16.69 -14.08
N ARG A 65 29.80 16.04 -15.24
CA ARG A 65 29.01 14.84 -15.52
C ARG A 65 29.39 13.67 -14.62
N GLN A 66 30.69 13.48 -14.30
CA GLN A 66 31.13 12.49 -13.33
C GLN A 66 30.69 12.86 -11.91
N LEU A 67 30.81 14.14 -11.52
CA LEU A 67 30.32 14.58 -10.22
C LEU A 67 28.80 14.45 -10.10
N LEU A 68 28.03 14.82 -11.13
CA LEU A 68 26.56 14.60 -11.16
C LEU A 68 26.19 13.13 -11.19
N SER A 69 27.01 12.26 -11.81
CA SER A 69 26.84 10.80 -11.75
C SER A 69 27.14 10.25 -10.36
N ILE A 70 28.20 10.72 -9.71
CA ILE A 70 28.55 10.36 -8.32
C ILE A 70 27.49 10.91 -7.36
N PHE A 71 27.01 12.15 -7.56
CA PHE A 71 25.90 12.72 -6.80
C PHE A 71 24.55 12.08 -7.12
N GLY A 72 24.29 11.73 -8.37
CA GLY A 72 23.11 10.97 -8.78
C GLY A 72 23.07 9.56 -8.19
N MET A 73 24.24 8.92 -8.02
CA MET A 73 24.37 7.65 -7.29
C MET A 73 24.26 7.84 -5.78
N ALA A 74 24.65 9.00 -5.23
CA ALA A 74 24.47 9.33 -3.81
C ALA A 74 23.04 9.82 -3.47
N MET A 75 22.29 10.29 -4.45
CA MET A 75 20.84 10.48 -4.39
C MET A 75 20.14 9.23 -4.94
N GLU A 76 20.43 8.06 -4.42
CA GLU A 76 19.41 7.00 -4.43
C GLU A 76 18.18 7.63 -3.78
N THR A 77 17.17 7.90 -4.59
CA THR A 77 15.88 8.37 -4.10
C THR A 77 15.37 7.27 -3.19
N ARG A 78 15.60 7.45 -1.88
CA ARG A 78 15.19 6.46 -0.88
C ARG A 78 13.73 6.16 -1.12
N THR A 79 13.41 4.89 -1.34
CA THR A 79 12.05 4.42 -1.50
C THR A 79 11.27 4.80 -0.23
N LEU A 80 10.21 5.57 -0.37
CA LEU A 80 9.42 6.00 0.79
C LEU A 80 8.77 4.83 1.50
N TYR A 81 8.27 3.86 0.73
CA TYR A 81 7.71 2.60 1.21
C TYR A 81 7.68 1.57 0.07
N ASN A 82 7.62 0.30 0.41
CA ASN A 82 7.47 -0.78 -0.56
C ASN A 82 6.03 -0.82 -1.07
N ASP A 83 5.82 -0.68 -2.38
CA ASP A 83 4.50 -0.68 -2.98
C ASP A 83 4.12 -2.04 -3.60
N PHE A 84 2.82 -2.28 -3.69
CA PHE A 84 2.27 -3.51 -4.24
C PHE A 84 2.56 -3.72 -5.74
N PRO A 85 2.57 -2.69 -6.61
CA PRO A 85 2.99 -2.86 -8.00
C PRO A 85 4.43 -3.37 -8.14
N THR A 86 5.34 -2.91 -7.29
CA THR A 86 6.73 -3.41 -7.27
C THR A 86 6.82 -4.84 -6.74
N PHE A 87 6.00 -5.19 -5.73
CA PHE A 87 5.89 -6.56 -5.25
C PHE A 87 5.42 -7.51 -6.37
N LEU A 88 4.39 -7.15 -7.13
CA LEU A 88 3.88 -7.99 -8.22
C LEU A 88 4.89 -8.22 -9.36
N LYS A 89 5.84 -7.30 -9.57
CA LYS A 89 6.92 -7.50 -10.56
C LYS A 89 7.84 -8.67 -10.25
N ARG A 90 7.86 -9.18 -9.00
CA ARG A 90 8.60 -10.40 -8.64
C ARG A 90 7.98 -11.65 -9.25
N PHE A 91 6.70 -11.62 -9.57
CA PHE A 91 5.92 -12.76 -10.08
C PHE A 91 5.51 -12.58 -11.54
N PHE A 92 5.35 -11.34 -12.00
CA PHE A 92 4.79 -11.05 -13.31
C PHE A 92 5.63 -10.00 -14.06
N PRO A 93 6.00 -10.26 -15.33
CA PRO A 93 6.82 -9.33 -16.12
C PRO A 93 6.04 -8.09 -16.57
N GLY A 94 4.69 -8.16 -16.59
CA GLY A 94 3.79 -7.11 -17.07
C GLY A 94 2.89 -6.53 -15.98
N LYS A 95 1.98 -5.66 -16.40
CA LYS A 95 0.95 -5.09 -15.50
C LYS A 95 -0.09 -6.13 -15.15
N VAL A 96 -0.45 -6.16 -13.87
CA VAL A 96 -1.48 -7.05 -13.34
C VAL A 96 -2.51 -6.21 -12.59
N GLN A 97 -3.80 -6.48 -12.83
CA GLN A 97 -4.94 -5.80 -12.23
C GLN A 97 -5.79 -6.77 -11.43
N LYS A 98 -6.13 -6.44 -10.18
CA LYS A 98 -7.15 -7.19 -9.41
C LYS A 98 -8.54 -6.90 -9.99
N ILE A 99 -9.32 -7.94 -10.26
CA ILE A 99 -10.75 -7.86 -10.58
C ILE A 99 -11.52 -8.40 -9.38
N SER A 100 -12.29 -7.53 -8.71
CA SER A 100 -13.12 -7.91 -7.57
C SER A 100 -14.24 -8.85 -7.99
N LEU A 101 -14.52 -9.86 -7.16
CA LEU A 101 -15.53 -10.89 -7.37
C LEU A 101 -16.44 -11.00 -6.16
N ASN A 102 -17.71 -11.29 -6.44
CA ASN A 102 -18.69 -11.75 -5.46
C ASN A 102 -19.14 -13.17 -5.83
N ALA A 103 -18.52 -14.15 -5.21
CA ALA A 103 -18.78 -15.57 -5.51
C ALA A 103 -20.00 -16.15 -4.75
N GLY A 104 -20.79 -15.31 -4.08
CA GLY A 104 -21.99 -15.71 -3.35
C GLY A 104 -21.72 -16.37 -2.01
N PHE A 105 -20.53 -16.21 -1.45
CA PHE A 105 -20.22 -16.68 -0.11
C PHE A 105 -20.95 -15.87 0.96
N THR A 106 -21.08 -16.44 2.16
CA THR A 106 -21.62 -15.78 3.35
C THR A 106 -20.51 -15.52 4.37
N CYS A 107 -20.88 -15.20 5.59
CA CYS A 107 -19.97 -14.95 6.70
C CYS A 107 -20.51 -15.60 7.96
N PRO A 108 -19.72 -16.39 8.71
CA PRO A 108 -20.19 -17.07 9.94
C PRO A 108 -20.61 -16.09 11.03
N ASN A 109 -20.21 -14.83 10.93
CA ASN A 109 -20.67 -13.76 11.81
C ASN A 109 -22.04 -13.17 11.41
N ARG A 110 -22.69 -13.73 10.37
CA ARG A 110 -24.02 -13.33 9.89
C ARG A 110 -25.05 -14.44 9.95
N ASP A 111 -24.64 -15.68 9.70
CA ASP A 111 -25.54 -16.84 9.63
C ASP A 111 -25.78 -17.54 10.98
N GLY A 112 -25.15 -17.03 12.05
CA GLY A 112 -25.31 -17.54 13.40
C GLY A 112 -24.26 -18.56 13.83
N THR A 113 -23.36 -18.99 12.95
CA THR A 113 -22.31 -19.98 13.30
C THR A 113 -21.33 -19.40 14.33
N VAL A 114 -20.90 -18.14 14.17
CA VAL A 114 -20.05 -17.40 15.13
C VAL A 114 -20.84 -16.26 15.77
N GLY A 115 -21.69 -15.58 15.01
CA GLY A 115 -22.46 -14.44 15.47
C GLY A 115 -23.56 -14.05 14.49
N TYR A 116 -24.35 -13.05 14.88
CA TYR A 116 -25.44 -12.52 14.07
C TYR A 116 -25.16 -11.05 13.65
N GLY A 117 -25.70 -10.67 12.50
CA GLY A 117 -25.70 -9.29 12.02
C GLY A 117 -24.38 -8.81 11.40
N GLY A 118 -23.31 -9.57 11.54
CA GLY A 118 -21.98 -9.21 11.01
C GLY A 118 -21.24 -8.17 11.85
N CYS A 119 -20.09 -7.74 11.36
CA CYS A 119 -19.34 -6.63 11.96
C CYS A 119 -20.16 -5.34 11.90
N THR A 120 -20.06 -4.48 12.92
CA THR A 120 -20.91 -3.28 13.06
C THR A 120 -20.76 -2.29 11.89
N TYR A 121 -19.60 -2.25 11.24
CA TYR A 121 -19.25 -1.38 10.12
C TYR A 121 -19.54 -1.99 8.74
N CYS A 122 -19.87 -3.29 8.66
CA CYS A 122 -19.82 -4.05 7.42
C CYS A 122 -21.05 -3.85 6.53
N ASN A 123 -20.81 -3.31 5.32
CA ASN A 123 -21.76 -3.33 4.22
C ASN A 123 -21.04 -3.77 2.94
N ASN A 124 -21.28 -5.00 2.47
CA ASN A 124 -20.58 -5.55 1.30
C ASN A 124 -20.96 -4.87 -0.02
N GLN A 125 -22.01 -4.07 -0.09
CA GLN A 125 -22.35 -3.29 -1.28
C GLN A 125 -21.28 -2.25 -1.63
N THR A 126 -20.46 -1.84 -0.64
CA THR A 126 -19.39 -0.87 -0.85
C THR A 126 -18.22 -1.40 -1.69
N PHE A 127 -18.08 -2.72 -1.82
CA PHE A 127 -16.95 -3.36 -2.49
C PHE A 127 -17.33 -4.04 -3.82
N ASN A 128 -18.59 -3.97 -4.21
CA ASN A 128 -19.12 -4.66 -5.38
C ASN A 128 -19.33 -3.65 -6.53
N PRO A 129 -18.44 -3.57 -7.53
CA PRO A 129 -18.75 -2.95 -8.81
C PRO A 129 -20.01 -3.56 -9.44
N GLU A 130 -20.64 -2.86 -10.39
CA GLU A 130 -21.89 -3.31 -11.03
C GLU A 130 -21.81 -4.71 -11.64
N TYR A 131 -20.63 -5.13 -12.07
CA TYR A 131 -20.41 -6.47 -12.62
C TYR A 131 -20.34 -7.57 -11.53
N CYS A 132 -20.04 -7.22 -10.28
CA CYS A 132 -19.95 -8.16 -9.15
C CYS A 132 -21.32 -8.49 -8.57
N ARG A 133 -22.12 -9.30 -9.29
CA ARG A 133 -23.44 -9.75 -8.84
C ARG A 133 -23.47 -11.25 -8.65
N THR A 134 -24.07 -11.71 -7.55
CA THR A 134 -24.15 -13.14 -7.19
C THR A 134 -24.93 -14.00 -8.20
N GLU A 135 -25.79 -13.38 -9.00
CA GLU A 135 -26.54 -14.04 -10.08
C GLU A 135 -25.65 -14.41 -11.27
N LYS A 136 -24.44 -13.84 -11.35
CA LYS A 136 -23.46 -14.12 -12.39
C LYS A 136 -22.44 -15.14 -11.90
N THR A 137 -21.99 -16.02 -12.80
CA THR A 137 -20.87 -16.93 -12.50
C THR A 137 -19.58 -16.14 -12.29
N VAL A 138 -18.58 -16.76 -11.68
CA VAL A 138 -17.26 -16.15 -11.47
C VAL A 138 -16.62 -15.77 -12.80
N ALA A 139 -16.71 -16.65 -13.79
CA ALA A 139 -16.19 -16.40 -15.14
C ALA A 139 -16.85 -15.18 -15.81
N VAL A 140 -18.18 -15.05 -15.72
CA VAL A 140 -18.90 -13.88 -16.28
C VAL A 140 -18.45 -12.57 -15.61
N GLN A 141 -18.31 -12.56 -14.28
CA GLN A 141 -17.85 -11.40 -13.54
C GLN A 141 -16.42 -11.01 -13.97
N LEU A 142 -15.54 -11.98 -14.16
CA LEU A 142 -14.16 -11.74 -14.66
C LEU A 142 -14.17 -11.16 -16.08
N GLU A 143 -14.94 -11.72 -16.99
CA GLU A 143 -15.02 -11.21 -18.36
C GLU A 143 -15.59 -9.78 -18.42
N GLU A 144 -16.56 -9.45 -17.60
CA GLU A 144 -17.08 -8.09 -17.49
C GLU A 144 -16.07 -7.14 -16.84
N GLY A 145 -15.37 -7.60 -15.79
CA GLY A 145 -14.30 -6.86 -15.15
C GLY A 145 -13.11 -6.59 -16.07
N LYS A 146 -12.72 -7.58 -16.89
CA LYS A 146 -11.70 -7.39 -17.94
C LYS A 146 -12.12 -6.27 -18.91
N ARG A 147 -13.36 -6.29 -19.40
CA ARG A 147 -13.89 -5.23 -20.29
C ARG A 147 -13.88 -3.86 -19.61
N PHE A 148 -14.20 -3.78 -18.33
CA PHE A 148 -14.16 -2.53 -17.57
C PHE A 148 -12.74 -1.93 -17.51
N PHE A 149 -11.68 -2.76 -17.42
CA PHE A 149 -10.30 -2.31 -17.33
C PHE A 149 -9.58 -2.25 -18.69
N ALA A 150 -10.07 -2.91 -19.75
CA ALA A 150 -9.40 -3.07 -21.04
C ALA A 150 -9.06 -1.74 -21.74
N HIS A 151 -9.81 -0.67 -21.49
CA HIS A 151 -9.56 0.65 -22.06
C HIS A 151 -8.25 1.29 -21.60
N LYS A 152 -7.63 0.78 -20.53
CA LYS A 152 -6.42 1.38 -19.95
C LYS A 152 -5.12 0.79 -20.50
N TYR A 153 -5.08 -0.53 -20.77
CA TYR A 153 -3.85 -1.23 -21.14
C TYR A 153 -4.18 -2.50 -21.94
N PRO A 154 -3.71 -2.64 -23.21
CA PRO A 154 -4.07 -3.77 -24.10
C PRO A 154 -3.55 -5.14 -23.62
N GLU A 155 -2.40 -5.19 -22.95
CA GLU A 155 -1.72 -6.44 -22.54
C GLU A 155 -1.72 -6.63 -21.03
N MET A 156 -2.89 -6.42 -20.39
CA MET A 156 -2.99 -6.57 -18.94
C MET A 156 -3.32 -8.01 -18.57
N LYS A 157 -2.66 -8.53 -17.53
CA LYS A 157 -3.06 -9.77 -16.85
C LYS A 157 -3.89 -9.44 -15.61
N TYR A 158 -4.61 -10.42 -15.12
CA TYR A 158 -5.58 -10.21 -14.05
C TYR A 158 -5.40 -11.17 -12.90
N LEU A 159 -5.66 -10.69 -11.68
CA LEU A 159 -5.85 -11.51 -10.50
C LEU A 159 -7.34 -11.55 -10.15
N ALA A 160 -7.89 -12.74 -10.02
CA ALA A 160 -9.25 -12.94 -9.56
C ALA A 160 -9.30 -12.65 -8.05
N TYR A 161 -9.93 -11.54 -7.66
CA TYR A 161 -9.98 -11.09 -6.28
C TYR A 161 -11.33 -11.41 -5.65
N PHE A 162 -11.40 -12.52 -4.92
CA PHE A 162 -12.52 -12.90 -4.09
C PHE A 162 -12.57 -11.98 -2.88
N GLN A 163 -13.39 -10.95 -2.93
CA GLN A 163 -13.40 -9.86 -1.94
C GLN A 163 -14.64 -9.88 -1.03
N ALA A 164 -15.81 -10.18 -1.58
CA ALA A 164 -17.06 -10.06 -0.83
C ALA A 164 -17.20 -11.15 0.22
N TYR A 165 -17.52 -10.77 1.46
CA TYR A 165 -17.74 -11.66 2.60
C TYR A 165 -16.51 -12.49 3.02
N THR A 166 -16.69 -13.81 3.24
CA THR A 166 -15.65 -14.73 3.75
C THR A 166 -15.43 -15.83 2.71
N ASN A 167 -14.42 -15.66 1.88
CA ASN A 167 -14.26 -16.45 0.67
C ASN A 167 -13.59 -17.83 0.89
N THR A 168 -13.38 -18.22 2.14
CA THR A 168 -12.92 -19.55 2.57
C THR A 168 -13.96 -20.27 3.45
N TYR A 169 -15.14 -19.66 3.60
CA TYR A 169 -16.21 -20.21 4.42
C TYR A 169 -17.21 -20.94 3.54
N GLY A 170 -17.11 -22.26 3.49
CA GLY A 170 -17.96 -23.15 2.70
C GLY A 170 -17.38 -24.56 2.58
N GLU A 171 -18.09 -25.42 1.90
CA GLU A 171 -17.62 -26.76 1.58
C GLU A 171 -16.40 -26.72 0.67
N LEU A 172 -15.36 -27.51 0.99
CA LEU A 172 -14.07 -27.49 0.31
C LEU A 172 -14.18 -27.66 -1.21
N GLU A 173 -14.97 -28.60 -1.67
CA GLU A 173 -15.14 -28.84 -3.11
C GLU A 173 -15.92 -27.71 -3.81
N ALA A 174 -16.80 -27.02 -3.10
CA ALA A 174 -17.48 -25.83 -3.64
C ALA A 174 -16.51 -24.64 -3.77
N LEU A 175 -15.60 -24.47 -2.80
CA LEU A 175 -14.54 -23.47 -2.84
C LEU A 175 -13.59 -23.73 -4.03
N LYS A 176 -13.09 -24.97 -4.15
CA LYS A 176 -12.19 -25.39 -5.24
C LYS A 176 -12.79 -25.09 -6.61
N ARG A 177 -14.05 -25.52 -6.86
CA ARG A 177 -14.75 -25.25 -8.14
C ARG A 177 -14.77 -23.77 -8.49
N LYS A 178 -14.98 -22.88 -7.53
CA LYS A 178 -15.01 -21.43 -7.78
C LYS A 178 -13.63 -20.85 -8.08
N TYR A 179 -12.59 -21.36 -7.42
CA TYR A 179 -11.21 -20.93 -7.68
C TYR A 179 -10.73 -21.44 -9.04
N GLU A 180 -11.03 -22.69 -9.37
CA GLU A 180 -10.72 -23.30 -10.66
C GLU A 180 -11.49 -22.63 -11.81
N GLU A 181 -12.78 -22.29 -11.62
CA GLU A 181 -13.57 -21.50 -12.57
C GLU A 181 -12.90 -20.14 -12.86
N ALA A 182 -12.38 -19.47 -11.83
CA ALA A 182 -11.68 -18.20 -12.01
C ALA A 182 -10.38 -18.35 -12.79
N LEU A 183 -9.60 -19.40 -12.50
CA LEU A 183 -8.31 -19.66 -13.15
C LEU A 183 -8.46 -20.18 -14.59
N ALA A 184 -9.62 -20.70 -14.96
CA ALA A 184 -9.93 -21.14 -16.33
C ALA A 184 -10.23 -19.97 -17.27
N VAL A 185 -10.38 -18.74 -16.77
CA VAL A 185 -10.61 -17.55 -17.59
C VAL A 185 -9.29 -17.06 -18.16
N ASP A 186 -9.25 -16.81 -19.47
CA ASP A 186 -8.07 -16.32 -20.16
C ASP A 186 -7.51 -15.04 -19.51
N ASP A 187 -6.18 -14.93 -19.45
CA ASP A 187 -5.44 -13.82 -18.83
C ASP A 187 -5.55 -13.69 -17.31
N VAL A 188 -6.27 -14.57 -16.63
CA VAL A 188 -6.25 -14.67 -15.18
C VAL A 188 -5.02 -15.49 -14.77
N VAL A 189 -4.09 -14.84 -14.06
CA VAL A 189 -2.78 -15.41 -13.71
C VAL A 189 -2.64 -15.75 -12.23
N GLY A 190 -3.70 -15.61 -11.46
CA GLY A 190 -3.69 -15.96 -10.05
C GLY A 190 -4.91 -15.51 -9.28
N LEU A 191 -4.92 -15.86 -8.00
CA LEU A 191 -6.00 -15.59 -7.06
C LEU A 191 -5.54 -14.63 -5.95
N VAL A 192 -6.46 -13.78 -5.52
CA VAL A 192 -6.41 -13.08 -4.24
C VAL A 192 -7.66 -13.43 -3.46
N ILE A 193 -7.50 -13.98 -2.25
CA ILE A 193 -8.61 -14.53 -1.46
C ILE A 193 -8.74 -13.73 -0.16
N GLY A 194 -9.70 -12.79 -0.13
CA GLY A 194 -10.04 -12.03 1.06
C GLY A 194 -10.91 -12.88 2.01
N THR A 195 -10.51 -13.03 3.27
CA THR A 195 -11.20 -13.87 4.21
C THR A 195 -11.04 -13.45 5.66
N ARG A 196 -11.72 -14.16 6.56
CA ARG A 196 -11.58 -14.05 8.01
C ARG A 196 -10.50 -15.02 8.51
N PRO A 197 -9.70 -14.61 9.51
CA PRO A 197 -8.67 -15.49 10.08
C PRO A 197 -9.23 -16.82 10.64
N ASP A 198 -10.39 -16.76 11.28
CA ASP A 198 -11.06 -17.92 11.90
C ASP A 198 -11.77 -18.86 10.91
N CYS A 199 -11.64 -18.59 9.61
CA CYS A 199 -12.29 -19.37 8.55
C CYS A 199 -11.27 -20.00 7.57
N MET A 200 -10.09 -20.35 8.03
CA MET A 200 -9.06 -21.00 7.22
C MET A 200 -8.73 -22.39 7.75
N PRO A 201 -9.47 -23.44 7.32
CA PRO A 201 -9.17 -24.82 7.70
C PRO A 201 -7.92 -25.35 7.00
N ASP A 202 -7.19 -26.27 7.66
CA ASP A 202 -5.94 -26.84 7.12
C ASP A 202 -6.14 -27.55 5.78
N ALA A 203 -7.23 -28.26 5.58
CA ALA A 203 -7.53 -28.92 4.31
C ALA A 203 -7.63 -27.94 3.12
N LEU A 204 -8.10 -26.70 3.36
CA LEU A 204 -8.11 -25.67 2.35
C LEU A 204 -6.71 -25.09 2.14
N LEU A 205 -5.95 -24.88 3.21
CA LEU A 205 -4.55 -24.43 3.10
C LEU A 205 -3.71 -25.43 2.31
N ASP A 206 -3.86 -26.73 2.53
CA ASP A 206 -3.15 -27.80 1.79
C ASP A 206 -3.50 -27.78 0.29
N TYR A 207 -4.77 -27.51 -0.04
CA TYR A 207 -5.19 -27.32 -1.42
C TYR A 207 -4.55 -26.07 -2.03
N LEU A 208 -4.59 -24.91 -1.32
CA LEU A 208 -4.01 -23.66 -1.80
C LEU A 208 -2.50 -23.76 -1.96
N GLU A 209 -1.80 -24.45 -1.05
CA GLU A 209 -0.36 -24.75 -1.20
C GLU A 209 -0.09 -25.56 -2.48
N THR A 210 -0.92 -26.55 -2.77
CA THR A 210 -0.79 -27.34 -4.00
C THR A 210 -1.05 -26.49 -5.23
N LEU A 211 -2.09 -25.66 -5.20
CA LEU A 211 -2.46 -24.74 -6.27
C LEU A 211 -1.36 -23.71 -6.55
N ALA A 212 -0.71 -23.21 -5.50
CA ALA A 212 0.34 -22.21 -5.59
C ALA A 212 1.63 -22.71 -6.27
N LYS A 213 1.80 -24.01 -6.47
CA LYS A 213 2.91 -24.57 -7.26
C LYS A 213 2.81 -24.21 -8.75
N GLY A 214 1.61 -23.93 -9.24
CA GLY A 214 1.34 -23.63 -10.65
C GLY A 214 0.79 -22.23 -10.92
N THR A 215 0.33 -21.50 -9.90
CA THR A 215 -0.26 -20.18 -10.06
C THR A 215 -0.02 -19.28 -8.85
N PHE A 216 -0.16 -17.98 -9.01
CA PHE A 216 -0.03 -17.05 -7.90
C PHE A 216 -1.28 -17.12 -7.00
N VAL A 217 -1.08 -17.28 -5.70
CA VAL A 217 -2.14 -17.26 -4.69
C VAL A 217 -1.72 -16.34 -3.55
N LEU A 218 -2.51 -15.32 -3.26
CA LEU A 218 -2.35 -14.41 -2.11
C LEU A 218 -3.59 -14.54 -1.21
N VAL A 219 -3.39 -14.88 0.05
CA VAL A 219 -4.47 -14.89 1.05
C VAL A 219 -4.44 -13.58 1.82
N GLU A 220 -5.57 -12.86 1.85
CA GLU A 220 -5.71 -11.60 2.57
C GLU A 220 -6.64 -11.75 3.76
N TYR A 221 -6.11 -11.56 4.96
CA TYR A 221 -6.90 -11.64 6.21
C TYR A 221 -7.39 -10.28 6.66
N GLY A 222 -8.69 -10.17 6.88
CA GLY A 222 -9.29 -9.04 7.60
C GLY A 222 -8.96 -9.12 9.08
N ILE A 223 -7.81 -8.60 9.48
CA ILE A 223 -7.36 -8.48 10.88
C ILE A 223 -8.18 -7.42 11.60
N GLU A 224 -8.32 -6.27 10.97
CA GLU A 224 -9.03 -5.04 11.34
C GLU A 224 -8.40 -4.29 12.51
N SER A 225 -8.07 -4.97 13.62
CA SER A 225 -7.37 -4.44 14.79
C SER A 225 -6.57 -5.55 15.49
N THR A 226 -5.46 -5.20 16.15
CA THR A 226 -4.72 -6.13 17.02
C THR A 226 -5.25 -6.15 18.45
N LEU A 227 -6.25 -5.33 18.76
CA LEU A 227 -6.81 -5.16 20.08
C LEU A 227 -8.12 -5.93 20.27
N ASP A 228 -8.12 -6.96 21.08
CA ASP A 228 -9.31 -7.78 21.34
C ASP A 228 -10.52 -6.99 21.88
N ARG A 229 -10.27 -5.89 22.63
CA ARG A 229 -11.36 -5.02 23.09
C ARG A 229 -12.07 -4.35 21.90
N THR A 230 -11.28 -3.90 20.91
CA THR A 230 -11.81 -3.31 19.66
C THR A 230 -12.53 -4.35 18.82
N LEU A 231 -11.93 -5.54 18.64
CA LEU A 231 -12.55 -6.62 17.90
C LEU A 231 -13.93 -7.01 18.50
N ARG A 232 -14.05 -7.06 19.82
CA ARG A 232 -15.34 -7.25 20.50
C ARG A 232 -16.30 -6.08 20.27
N ARG A 233 -15.81 -4.84 20.39
CA ARG A 233 -16.62 -3.61 20.21
C ARG A 233 -17.26 -3.54 18.81
N ILE A 234 -16.52 -3.95 17.78
CA ILE A 234 -17.01 -3.95 16.40
C ILE A 234 -17.72 -5.26 15.99
N ASN A 235 -17.99 -6.15 16.94
CA ASN A 235 -18.60 -7.47 16.69
C ASN A 235 -17.83 -8.26 15.60
N ARG A 236 -16.50 -8.30 15.68
CA ARG A 236 -15.67 -8.98 14.68
C ARG A 236 -15.79 -10.50 14.74
N GLY A 237 -15.97 -11.08 15.94
CA GLY A 237 -16.23 -12.50 16.16
C GLY A 237 -14.99 -13.40 16.16
N HIS A 238 -13.79 -12.87 15.97
CA HIS A 238 -12.51 -13.54 16.20
C HIS A 238 -11.60 -12.71 17.11
N THR A 239 -10.54 -13.32 17.62
CA THR A 239 -9.52 -12.67 18.46
C THR A 239 -8.27 -12.31 17.63
N TRP A 240 -7.40 -11.51 18.22
CA TRP A 240 -6.07 -11.25 17.69
C TRP A 240 -5.24 -12.55 17.58
N GLN A 241 -5.33 -13.45 18.56
CA GLN A 241 -4.65 -14.75 18.51
C GLN A 241 -5.07 -15.57 17.29
N ALA A 242 -6.37 -15.61 16.97
CA ALA A 242 -6.84 -16.31 15.78
C ALA A 242 -6.27 -15.71 14.48
N ALA A 243 -6.03 -14.37 14.45
CA ALA A 243 -5.38 -13.72 13.31
C ALA A 243 -3.90 -14.13 13.21
N MET A 244 -3.16 -14.15 14.31
CA MET A 244 -1.77 -14.60 14.35
C MET A 244 -1.66 -16.04 13.85
N ASP A 245 -2.43 -16.96 14.41
CA ASP A 245 -2.42 -18.39 14.04
C ASP A 245 -2.71 -18.60 12.55
N ALA A 246 -3.68 -17.89 12.00
CA ALA A 246 -4.03 -18.02 10.57
C ALA A 246 -2.92 -17.52 9.66
N VAL A 247 -2.32 -16.37 9.98
CA VAL A 247 -1.20 -15.80 9.22
C VAL A 247 0.01 -16.73 9.27
N GLU A 248 0.40 -17.20 10.44
CA GLU A 248 1.55 -18.11 10.63
C GLU A 248 1.36 -19.42 9.89
N ARG A 249 0.19 -20.07 10.00
CA ARG A 249 -0.11 -21.32 9.28
C ARG A 249 -0.10 -21.16 7.77
N THR A 250 -0.55 -20.02 7.28
CA THR A 250 -0.56 -19.72 5.84
C THR A 250 0.85 -19.45 5.32
N ALA A 251 1.62 -18.64 6.04
CA ALA A 251 3.01 -18.34 5.69
C ALA A 251 3.91 -19.60 5.78
N ALA A 252 3.69 -20.48 6.75
CA ALA A 252 4.41 -21.74 6.90
C ALA A 252 4.25 -22.69 5.68
N ARG A 253 3.19 -22.52 4.88
CA ARG A 253 2.97 -23.22 3.61
C ARG A 253 3.58 -22.52 2.40
N GLY A 254 4.34 -21.44 2.61
CA GLY A 254 4.96 -20.66 1.53
C GLY A 254 3.96 -19.84 0.71
N LEU A 255 2.74 -19.64 1.20
CA LEU A 255 1.73 -18.80 0.55
C LEU A 255 1.96 -17.34 0.94
N PRO A 256 1.99 -16.40 -0.02
CA PRO A 256 1.92 -14.97 0.27
C PRO A 256 0.72 -14.62 1.13
N VAL A 257 0.93 -13.79 2.17
CA VAL A 257 -0.11 -13.41 3.12
C VAL A 257 -0.26 -11.89 3.19
N GLY A 258 -1.50 -11.41 3.09
CA GLY A 258 -1.88 -10.03 3.28
C GLY A 258 -2.70 -9.81 4.55
N GLY A 259 -2.58 -8.63 5.14
CA GLY A 259 -3.40 -8.18 6.24
C GLY A 259 -4.18 -6.91 5.91
N HIS A 260 -5.38 -6.76 6.48
CA HIS A 260 -6.16 -5.52 6.46
C HIS A 260 -6.29 -4.98 7.87
N VAL A 261 -6.07 -3.68 8.07
CA VAL A 261 -6.22 -2.96 9.34
C VAL A 261 -7.05 -1.70 9.11
N ILE A 262 -7.99 -1.45 10.01
CA ILE A 262 -8.83 -0.23 9.99
C ILE A 262 -8.32 0.71 11.07
N LEU A 263 -7.97 1.93 10.69
CA LEU A 263 -7.58 3.01 11.59
C LEU A 263 -8.78 3.90 11.91
N GLY A 264 -8.92 4.30 13.17
CA GLY A 264 -10.04 5.11 13.67
C GLY A 264 -11.23 4.30 14.16
N LEU A 265 -11.05 3.01 14.50
CA LEU A 265 -12.11 2.21 15.10
C LEU A 265 -12.51 2.78 16.48
N PRO A 266 -13.82 2.73 16.85
CA PRO A 266 -14.29 3.31 18.10
C PRO A 266 -13.58 2.76 19.32
N GLY A 267 -13.09 3.67 20.18
CA GLY A 267 -12.38 3.36 21.40
C GLY A 267 -10.88 3.11 21.24
N GLU A 268 -10.31 3.34 20.05
CA GLU A 268 -8.87 3.36 19.82
C GLU A 268 -8.31 4.78 19.89
N SER A 269 -7.34 5.00 20.75
CA SER A 269 -6.54 6.23 20.77
C SER A 269 -5.52 6.23 19.64
N ARG A 270 -4.87 7.37 19.39
CA ARG A 270 -3.75 7.47 18.43
C ARG A 270 -2.62 6.51 18.82
N GLU A 271 -2.31 6.41 20.12
CA GLU A 271 -1.28 5.51 20.65
C GLU A 271 -1.65 4.05 20.42
N ASP A 272 -2.92 3.69 20.61
CA ASP A 272 -3.44 2.36 20.29
C ASP A 272 -3.22 2.01 18.82
N MET A 273 -3.61 2.91 17.92
CA MET A 273 -3.44 2.71 16.47
C MET A 273 -1.96 2.56 16.10
N LEU A 274 -1.08 3.42 16.62
CA LEU A 274 0.36 3.35 16.32
C LEU A 274 1.02 2.11 16.95
N GLY A 275 0.55 1.64 18.11
CA GLY A 275 1.02 0.41 18.77
C GLY A 275 0.79 -0.83 17.90
N GLN A 276 -0.31 -0.86 17.15
CA GLN A 276 -0.62 -1.98 16.23
C GLN A 276 0.45 -2.17 15.14
N ALA A 277 1.21 -1.14 14.77
CA ALA A 277 2.28 -1.27 13.78
C ALA A 277 3.38 -2.25 14.24
N ALA A 278 3.68 -2.28 15.53
CA ALA A 278 4.63 -3.23 16.11
C ALA A 278 4.08 -4.67 16.10
N ASP A 279 2.79 -4.85 16.44
CA ASP A 279 2.15 -6.17 16.42
C ASP A 279 2.09 -6.73 14.98
N ILE A 280 1.67 -5.91 14.03
CA ILE A 280 1.61 -6.27 12.60
C ILE A 280 3.01 -6.60 12.07
N SER A 281 4.04 -5.88 12.50
CA SER A 281 5.42 -6.11 12.03
C SER A 281 6.02 -7.43 12.53
N ARG A 282 5.49 -8.04 13.58
CA ARG A 282 5.91 -9.36 14.06
C ARG A 282 5.33 -10.51 13.23
N LEU A 283 4.26 -10.26 12.50
CA LEU A 283 3.62 -11.29 11.67
C LEU A 283 4.38 -11.49 10.36
N PRO A 284 4.44 -12.71 9.82
CA PRO A 284 5.01 -13.02 8.51
C PRO A 284 4.08 -12.59 7.36
N LEU A 285 3.61 -11.33 7.37
CA LEU A 285 2.80 -10.75 6.32
C LEU A 285 3.68 -10.29 5.15
N ASP A 286 3.29 -10.56 3.92
CA ASP A 286 3.92 -9.97 2.73
C ASP A 286 3.33 -8.61 2.40
N THR A 287 2.02 -8.45 2.58
CA THR A 287 1.31 -7.22 2.20
C THR A 287 0.39 -6.71 3.31
N LEU A 288 0.22 -5.39 3.36
CA LEU A 288 -0.68 -4.72 4.30
C LEU A 288 -1.55 -3.69 3.57
N LYS A 289 -2.84 -3.68 3.90
CA LYS A 289 -3.77 -2.60 3.56
C LYS A 289 -4.16 -1.85 4.83
N LEU A 290 -3.98 -0.55 4.80
CA LEU A 290 -4.55 0.34 5.79
C LEU A 290 -5.84 0.96 5.24
N HIS A 291 -6.83 1.10 6.08
CA HIS A 291 -8.10 1.74 5.77
C HIS A 291 -8.45 2.72 6.88
N GLN A 292 -8.93 3.92 6.52
CA GLN A 292 -9.65 4.72 7.49
C GLN A 292 -11.00 4.07 7.78
N LEU A 293 -11.51 4.23 8.98
CA LEU A 293 -12.91 3.92 9.27
C LEU A 293 -13.81 4.77 8.36
N GLN A 294 -14.76 4.12 7.70
CA GLN A 294 -15.85 4.77 6.97
C GLN A 294 -17.19 4.38 7.59
N LEU A 295 -18.00 5.37 7.88
CA LEU A 295 -19.39 5.16 8.28
C LEU A 295 -20.26 4.99 7.04
N ILE A 296 -20.88 3.84 6.94
CA ILE A 296 -21.65 3.41 5.76
C ILE A 296 -23.13 3.29 6.11
N ARG A 297 -23.98 3.87 5.28
CA ARG A 297 -25.44 3.82 5.45
C ARG A 297 -25.92 2.37 5.58
N GLY A 298 -26.90 2.17 6.45
CA GLY A 298 -27.51 0.88 6.72
C GLY A 298 -26.70 -0.06 7.62
N THR A 299 -25.51 0.36 8.09
CA THR A 299 -24.74 -0.39 9.09
C THR A 299 -25.22 -0.10 10.50
N ARG A 300 -24.93 -1.02 11.43
CA ARG A 300 -25.17 -0.79 12.86
C ARG A 300 -24.32 0.37 13.38
N MET A 301 -23.09 0.46 12.94
CA MET A 301 -22.15 1.51 13.35
C MET A 301 -22.63 2.92 12.92
N ALA A 302 -23.26 3.05 11.76
CA ALA A 302 -23.87 4.31 11.33
C ALA A 302 -24.98 4.78 12.28
N ARG A 303 -25.84 3.86 12.75
CA ARG A 303 -26.88 4.18 13.75
C ARG A 303 -26.26 4.54 15.10
N GLU A 304 -25.24 3.82 15.54
CA GLU A 304 -24.53 4.15 16.78
C GLU A 304 -23.89 5.55 16.73
N TYR A 305 -23.39 5.93 15.55
CA TYR A 305 -22.85 7.29 15.35
C TYR A 305 -23.95 8.38 15.37
N GLU A 306 -25.11 8.12 14.81
CA GLU A 306 -26.26 9.04 14.88
C GLU A 306 -26.72 9.26 16.32
N GLU A 307 -26.67 8.22 17.18
CA GLU A 307 -27.06 8.28 18.58
C GLU A 307 -25.99 8.91 19.47
N ARG A 308 -24.70 8.63 19.22
CA ARG A 308 -23.57 9.04 20.05
C ARG A 308 -22.34 9.36 19.19
N PRO A 309 -22.33 10.49 18.49
CA PRO A 309 -21.19 10.88 17.63
C PRO A 309 -19.89 11.08 18.41
N GLU A 310 -19.97 11.42 19.69
CA GLU A 310 -18.83 11.62 20.59
C GLU A 310 -18.01 10.34 20.86
N ASP A 311 -18.57 9.16 20.64
CA ASP A 311 -17.87 7.88 20.76
C ASP A 311 -16.92 7.60 19.58
N PHE A 312 -16.95 8.45 18.55
CA PHE A 312 -16.22 8.23 17.30
C PHE A 312 -15.23 9.38 17.03
N HIS A 313 -14.01 9.01 16.74
CA HIS A 313 -13.04 9.92 16.17
C HIS A 313 -12.89 9.61 14.68
N LEU A 314 -13.63 10.37 13.86
CA LEU A 314 -13.50 10.28 12.42
C LEU A 314 -12.43 11.27 11.94
N PHE A 315 -11.63 10.86 10.99
CA PHE A 315 -10.65 11.75 10.36
C PHE A 315 -11.34 12.63 9.33
N ASP A 316 -12.05 13.67 9.76
CA ASP A 316 -12.73 14.60 8.85
C ASP A 316 -11.70 15.42 8.05
N ASP A 317 -10.56 15.75 8.66
CA ASP A 317 -9.41 16.32 7.97
C ASP A 317 -8.50 15.20 7.43
N VAL A 318 -8.34 15.17 6.12
CA VAL A 318 -7.45 14.21 5.44
C VAL A 318 -5.99 14.37 5.87
N ASP A 319 -5.54 15.57 6.20
CA ASP A 319 -4.15 15.81 6.60
C ASP A 319 -3.85 15.25 8.00
N GLU A 320 -4.86 15.20 8.88
CA GLU A 320 -4.75 14.47 10.17
C GLU A 320 -4.55 12.97 9.93
N TYR A 321 -5.35 12.38 9.04
CA TYR A 321 -5.18 10.96 8.68
C TYR A 321 -3.83 10.68 8.01
N ILE A 322 -3.38 11.56 7.10
CA ILE A 322 -2.06 11.46 6.48
C ILE A 322 -0.95 11.49 7.54
N ALA A 323 -1.05 12.36 8.54
CA ALA A 323 -0.07 12.42 9.63
C ALA A 323 -0.02 11.11 10.43
N LEU A 324 -1.18 10.51 10.72
CA LEU A 324 -1.25 9.20 11.38
C LEU A 324 -0.61 8.11 10.51
N VAL A 325 -0.94 8.07 9.21
CA VAL A 325 -0.42 7.06 8.28
C VAL A 325 1.10 7.19 8.13
N VAL A 326 1.66 8.41 8.06
CA VAL A 326 3.12 8.63 8.05
C VAL A 326 3.76 8.06 9.31
N ASP A 327 3.20 8.36 10.48
CA ASP A 327 3.71 7.86 11.77
C ASP A 327 3.61 6.33 11.88
N TYR A 328 2.54 5.75 11.32
CA TYR A 328 2.34 4.30 11.27
C TYR A 328 3.38 3.63 10.37
N ILE A 329 3.57 4.14 9.14
CA ILE A 329 4.53 3.61 8.16
C ILE A 329 5.95 3.61 8.71
N GLN A 330 6.35 4.66 9.41
CA GLN A 330 7.69 4.75 10.02
C GLN A 330 7.95 3.63 11.05
N ARG A 331 6.90 3.08 11.68
CA ARG A 331 7.00 2.03 12.71
C ARG A 331 6.88 0.61 12.14
N LEU A 332 6.45 0.47 10.90
CA LEU A 332 6.39 -0.84 10.25
C LEU A 332 7.78 -1.36 9.89
N ARG A 333 7.95 -2.69 9.89
CA ARG A 333 9.16 -3.31 9.39
C ARG A 333 9.44 -2.92 7.92
N PRO A 334 10.72 -2.74 7.53
CA PRO A 334 11.07 -2.16 6.23
C PRO A 334 10.67 -2.98 5.00
N ASP A 335 10.52 -4.29 5.12
CA ASP A 335 10.27 -5.23 4.02
C ASP A 335 8.78 -5.49 3.74
N LEU A 336 7.87 -5.05 4.63
CA LEU A 336 6.43 -5.19 4.44
C LEU A 336 5.94 -4.34 3.25
N VAL A 337 5.14 -4.95 2.39
CA VAL A 337 4.60 -4.26 1.21
C VAL A 337 3.29 -3.55 1.55
N LEU A 338 3.19 -2.27 1.21
CA LEU A 338 1.99 -1.47 1.46
C LEU A 338 1.14 -1.38 0.18
N GLU A 339 -0.05 -1.94 0.24
CA GLU A 339 -0.89 -2.06 -0.95
C GLU A 339 -1.85 -0.87 -1.11
N ARG A 340 -2.42 -0.40 0.01
CA ARG A 340 -3.42 0.67 0.00
C ARG A 340 -3.48 1.36 1.37
N PHE A 341 -3.82 2.65 1.36
CA PHE A 341 -3.89 3.47 2.58
C PHE A 341 -5.29 4.00 2.87
N VAL A 342 -6.22 3.91 1.93
CA VAL A 342 -7.58 4.43 2.08
C VAL A 342 -8.60 3.49 1.46
N SER A 343 -9.79 3.43 2.06
CA SER A 343 -10.96 2.80 1.46
C SER A 343 -11.76 3.85 0.68
N GLN A 344 -12.42 3.42 -0.38
CA GLN A 344 -13.35 4.23 -1.15
C GLN A 344 -14.68 3.51 -1.24
N SER A 345 -15.74 4.19 -0.86
CA SER A 345 -17.11 3.68 -0.93
C SER A 345 -17.95 4.55 -1.88
N PRO A 346 -18.99 3.99 -2.49
CA PRO A 346 -19.94 4.78 -3.28
C PRO A 346 -20.50 5.96 -2.47
N LYS A 347 -20.58 7.13 -3.08
CA LYS A 347 -21.01 8.36 -2.39
C LYS A 347 -22.40 8.25 -1.77
N GLU A 348 -23.30 7.54 -2.42
CA GLU A 348 -24.65 7.29 -1.93
C GLU A 348 -24.70 6.45 -0.65
N LEU A 349 -23.67 5.66 -0.39
CA LEU A 349 -23.56 4.83 0.81
C LEU A 349 -22.69 5.46 1.90
N LEU A 350 -21.75 6.32 1.53
CA LEU A 350 -20.83 6.95 2.47
C LEU A 350 -21.52 8.02 3.30
N ILE A 351 -21.34 7.99 4.63
CA ILE A 351 -21.75 9.04 5.54
C ILE A 351 -20.56 9.95 5.86
N ALA A 352 -19.45 9.36 6.37
CA ALA A 352 -18.23 10.06 6.76
C ALA A 352 -17.04 9.10 6.90
N PRO A 353 -15.80 9.59 6.81
CA PRO A 353 -15.41 10.87 6.23
C PRO A 353 -15.49 10.86 4.70
N ASP A 354 -15.88 11.96 4.08
CA ASP A 354 -15.82 12.16 2.63
C ASP A 354 -14.82 13.27 2.29
N TRP A 355 -13.62 12.86 1.91
CA TRP A 355 -12.57 13.81 1.49
C TRP A 355 -12.66 14.20 0.02
N GLY A 356 -13.55 13.58 -0.76
CA GLY A 356 -13.66 13.81 -2.20
C GLY A 356 -12.41 13.39 -3.01
N LEU A 357 -11.45 12.68 -2.41
CA LEU A 357 -10.18 12.31 -3.01
C LEU A 357 -10.21 10.91 -3.62
N LYS A 358 -9.55 10.74 -4.76
CA LYS A 358 -9.24 9.42 -5.31
C LYS A 358 -7.96 8.83 -4.66
N ASN A 359 -7.80 7.52 -4.70
CA ASN A 359 -6.63 6.83 -4.13
C ASN A 359 -5.29 7.42 -4.59
N TYR A 360 -5.16 7.77 -5.87
CA TYR A 360 -3.90 8.32 -6.39
C TYR A 360 -3.62 9.73 -5.86
N GLU A 361 -4.66 10.55 -5.61
CA GLU A 361 -4.53 11.90 -5.03
C GLU A 361 -4.11 11.81 -3.57
N PHE A 362 -4.71 10.89 -2.82
CA PHE A 362 -4.28 10.59 -1.45
C PHE A 362 -2.82 10.15 -1.40
N ASN A 363 -2.44 9.16 -2.23
CA ASN A 363 -1.06 8.67 -2.29
C ASN A 363 -0.06 9.78 -2.64
N HIS A 364 -0.43 10.70 -3.53
CA HIS A 364 0.41 11.85 -3.86
C HIS A 364 0.63 12.78 -2.65
N ARG A 365 -0.45 13.10 -1.91
CA ARG A 365 -0.36 13.92 -0.68
C ARG A 365 0.47 13.21 0.39
N LEU A 366 0.24 11.91 0.61
CA LEU A 366 1.00 11.10 1.56
C LEU A 366 2.50 11.12 1.22
N GLN A 367 2.88 10.86 -0.02
CA GLN A 367 4.27 10.86 -0.46
C GLN A 367 4.92 12.25 -0.35
N LYS A 368 4.17 13.31 -0.66
CA LYS A 368 4.62 14.69 -0.44
C LYS A 368 4.92 14.93 1.03
N ARG A 369 3.98 14.57 1.92
CA ARG A 369 4.14 14.74 3.37
C ARG A 369 5.30 13.92 3.93
N MET A 370 5.50 12.69 3.47
CA MET A 370 6.66 11.88 3.85
C MET A 370 7.98 12.52 3.46
N LYS A 371 8.07 13.12 2.26
CA LYS A 371 9.27 13.84 1.81
C LYS A 371 9.54 15.09 2.65
N GLU A 372 8.51 15.88 2.95
CA GLU A 372 8.62 17.09 3.80
C GLU A 372 9.14 16.75 5.20
N LEU A 373 8.77 15.60 5.75
CA LEU A 373 9.17 15.13 7.07
C LEU A 373 10.45 14.26 7.07
N ASP A 374 11.08 14.08 5.91
CA ASP A 374 12.17 13.10 5.73
C ASP A 374 11.78 11.73 6.33
N ALA A 375 10.54 11.28 6.10
CA ALA A 375 9.98 10.04 6.63
C ALA A 375 10.05 8.92 5.58
N TRP A 376 10.30 7.71 6.06
CA TRP A 376 10.27 6.49 5.24
C TRP A 376 9.85 5.30 6.09
N GLN A 377 9.43 4.24 5.43
CA GLN A 377 9.06 2.99 6.09
C GLN A 377 10.21 2.41 6.90
N GLY A 378 9.94 2.11 8.16
CA GLY A 378 10.92 1.54 9.06
C GLY A 378 11.89 2.53 9.72
N LYS A 379 11.72 3.85 9.51
CA LYS A 379 12.58 4.87 10.16
C LYS A 379 12.57 4.77 11.69
N LEU A 380 11.44 4.39 12.28
CA LEU A 380 11.22 4.26 13.72
C LEU A 380 10.96 2.80 14.13
N TYR A 381 11.23 1.84 13.25
CA TYR A 381 11.08 0.43 13.55
C TYR A 381 12.23 -0.02 14.45
N ASN A 382 11.89 -0.42 15.66
CA ASN A 382 12.81 -1.04 16.61
C ASN A 382 12.53 -2.54 16.63
N GLN A 383 13.55 -3.34 16.30
CA GLN A 383 13.48 -4.81 16.39
C GLN A 383 13.37 -5.27 17.84
#